data_f2c528ad8f836dcea50fb6ed075a45d5
#
_entry.id   f2c528ad8f836dcea50fb6ed075a45d5
#
_cell.length_a   1.000
_cell.length_b   1.000
_cell.length_c   1.000
_cell.angle_alpha   90.00
_cell.angle_beta   90.00
_cell.angle_gamma   90.00
#
_symmetry.space_group_name_H-M   'P 1'
#
loop_
_entity.id
_entity.type
_entity.pdbx_description
1 polymer ?
#
loop_
_entity_poly.entity_id
_entity_poly.type
_entity_poly.pdbx_seq_one_letter_code
_entity_poly.pdbx_strand_id
1 'polypeptide(L)'
;MKLLFYLKRGTQDKNGKSPVMGRISVGRSMVQFSCKCACTPNLWDSRKQRLVGKSAEAASVNNELDRLQVSVCKVYEMLLKKSNVSVRAEQVKELVFGLNSGSQGLLHHADEYINRFRERVGIDRSERRLKCLLLFRKHLAKFLRHRYHVDDIPVQKADTALIKDLEEYFAKEKGFKLNTSAGYLTMLASLLKDLHKRHIIDIYPFIAHSIRWDVGTPRYITREEVNRIAALSDNELQGYEQVSRDMFLFSCYTGLSYTDVYHLTAEHIIRESGMNWIRKPRIKTGNICHIPLLPEASAIIERYRGIHTRAFRHEPPRGYLLPIPGCDTVNIHLKKIARLCGITKTLTFHMARHTFASQITLSEGVSIESVSKMLGHSQIKTTQVYAETSPERIFRDVEKIIPLIAQYRLTN
;
A
#
# COMPACT_ATOMS: atom_id res chain seq x y z
N MET A 1 -28.58 -10.25 30.66
CA MET A 1 -27.20 -10.73 30.91
C MET A 1 -26.74 -10.26 32.29
N LYS A 2 -25.95 -11.11 33.01
CA LYS A 2 -25.29 -10.75 34.27
C LYS A 2 -23.80 -10.99 34.11
N LEU A 3 -22.97 -9.99 34.47
CA LEU A 3 -21.51 -10.09 34.54
C LEU A 3 -21.08 -9.98 35.99
N LEU A 4 -20.16 -10.85 36.41
CA LEU A 4 -19.67 -10.90 37.80
C LEU A 4 -18.14 -11.09 37.77
N PHE A 5 -17.42 -10.29 38.56
CA PHE A 5 -15.98 -10.43 38.77
C PHE A 5 -15.71 -10.97 40.17
N TYR A 6 -14.70 -11.85 40.30
CA TYR A 6 -14.33 -12.48 41.55
C TYR A 6 -12.86 -12.92 41.56
N LEU A 7 -12.29 -13.13 42.74
CA LEU A 7 -10.96 -13.69 42.90
C LEU A 7 -10.98 -15.22 42.83
N LYS A 8 -10.01 -15.80 42.12
CA LYS A 8 -9.83 -17.25 42.13
C LYS A 8 -9.23 -17.69 43.47
N ARG A 9 -9.99 -18.46 44.27
CA ARG A 9 -9.55 -18.96 45.57
C ARG A 9 -8.42 -19.98 45.41
N GLY A 10 -7.48 -20.02 46.37
CA GLY A 10 -6.43 -21.03 46.44
C GLY A 10 -5.30 -20.89 45.39
N THR A 11 -5.25 -19.80 44.63
CA THR A 11 -4.21 -19.57 43.64
C THR A 11 -3.61 -18.19 43.86
N GLN A 12 -2.34 -18.14 44.30
CA GLN A 12 -1.57 -16.90 44.36
C GLN A 12 -0.30 -17.05 43.54
N ASP A 13 0.16 -15.95 42.93
CA ASP A 13 1.44 -15.91 42.24
C ASP A 13 2.61 -15.74 43.24
N LYS A 14 3.85 -15.73 42.74
CA LYS A 14 5.08 -15.55 43.55
C LYS A 14 5.09 -14.24 44.36
N ASN A 15 4.24 -13.26 43.99
CA ASN A 15 4.12 -11.96 44.63
C ASN A 15 2.89 -11.88 45.57
N GLY A 16 2.23 -13.00 45.85
CA GLY A 16 1.05 -13.07 46.74
C GLY A 16 -0.23 -12.54 46.09
N LYS A 17 -0.27 -12.31 44.77
CA LYS A 17 -1.45 -11.81 44.05
C LYS A 17 -2.34 -12.94 43.59
N SER A 18 -3.66 -12.73 43.67
CA SER A 18 -4.67 -13.68 43.18
C SER A 18 -5.22 -13.24 41.81
N PRO A 19 -5.39 -14.15 40.85
CA PRO A 19 -5.99 -13.88 39.57
C PRO A 19 -7.46 -13.41 39.70
N VAL A 20 -7.83 -12.38 38.96
CA VAL A 20 -9.23 -11.95 38.84
C VAL A 20 -9.91 -12.71 37.69
N MET A 21 -11.07 -13.28 38.01
CA MET A 21 -11.91 -14.05 37.09
C MET A 21 -13.21 -13.29 36.80
N GLY A 22 -13.75 -13.48 35.60
CA GLY A 22 -15.06 -13.02 35.22
C GLY A 22 -16.03 -14.18 34.92
N ARG A 23 -17.34 -13.93 35.11
CA ARG A 23 -18.42 -14.84 34.78
C ARG A 23 -19.51 -14.09 34.02
N ILE A 24 -19.85 -14.57 32.83
CA ILE A 24 -20.98 -14.08 32.03
C ILE A 24 -22.11 -15.10 32.16
N SER A 25 -23.33 -14.63 32.46
CA SER A 25 -24.55 -15.45 32.49
C SER A 25 -25.62 -14.82 31.61
N VAL A 26 -26.20 -15.61 30.68
CA VAL A 26 -27.26 -15.19 29.78
C VAL A 26 -28.31 -16.30 29.70
N GLY A 27 -29.52 -16.04 30.22
CA GLY A 27 -30.54 -17.06 30.33
C GLY A 27 -30.05 -18.25 31.19
N ARG A 28 -30.05 -19.46 30.59
CA ARG A 28 -29.55 -20.68 31.22
C ARG A 28 -28.08 -20.98 30.92
N SER A 29 -27.43 -20.20 30.04
CA SER A 29 -25.99 -20.38 29.71
C SER A 29 -25.09 -19.55 30.62
N MET A 30 -23.93 -20.11 30.96
CA MET A 30 -22.95 -19.48 31.84
C MET A 30 -21.53 -19.87 31.41
N VAL A 31 -20.63 -18.90 31.39
CA VAL A 31 -19.22 -19.12 31.02
C VAL A 31 -18.28 -18.30 31.90
N GLN A 32 -17.16 -18.86 32.28
CA GLN A 32 -16.10 -18.18 33.03
C GLN A 32 -14.93 -17.81 32.12
N PHE A 33 -14.18 -16.75 32.50
CA PHE A 33 -12.99 -16.30 31.80
C PHE A 33 -12.00 -15.65 32.76
N SER A 34 -10.73 -15.60 32.35
CA SER A 34 -9.69 -14.86 33.08
C SER A 34 -9.71 -13.39 32.64
N CYS A 35 -9.67 -12.45 33.60
CA CYS A 35 -9.53 -11.03 33.32
C CYS A 35 -8.08 -10.64 32.96
N LYS A 36 -7.14 -11.59 32.92
CA LYS A 36 -5.70 -11.39 32.64
C LYS A 36 -5.03 -10.36 33.56
N CYS A 37 -5.62 -10.08 34.70
CA CYS A 37 -5.06 -9.27 35.79
C CYS A 37 -5.10 -10.04 37.10
N ALA A 38 -4.21 -9.68 38.02
CA ALA A 38 -4.13 -10.22 39.38
C ALA A 38 -4.03 -9.08 40.38
N CYS A 39 -4.49 -9.28 41.58
CA CYS A 39 -4.45 -8.26 42.62
C CYS A 39 -4.17 -8.84 44.01
N THR A 40 -3.76 -7.97 44.93
CA THR A 40 -3.58 -8.29 46.35
C THR A 40 -4.96 -8.58 46.97
N PRO A 41 -5.19 -9.81 47.49
CA PRO A 41 -6.51 -10.26 47.95
C PRO A 41 -7.16 -9.36 48.99
N ASN A 42 -6.39 -8.77 49.91
CA ASN A 42 -6.88 -7.87 50.97
C ASN A 42 -7.48 -6.55 50.47
N LEU A 43 -7.18 -6.19 49.24
CA LEU A 43 -7.73 -4.98 48.58
C LEU A 43 -9.04 -5.27 47.84
N TRP A 44 -9.47 -6.53 47.73
CA TRP A 44 -10.65 -6.91 46.97
C TRP A 44 -11.95 -6.75 47.75
N ASP A 45 -12.84 -5.90 47.27
CA ASP A 45 -14.22 -5.83 47.80
C ASP A 45 -15.14 -6.72 46.96
N SER A 46 -15.56 -7.84 47.53
CA SER A 46 -16.43 -8.83 46.90
C SER A 46 -17.85 -8.28 46.61
N ARG A 47 -18.33 -7.29 47.35
CA ARG A 47 -19.64 -6.68 47.09
C ARG A 47 -19.60 -5.72 45.93
N LYS A 48 -18.56 -4.89 45.84
CA LYS A 48 -18.34 -3.96 44.76
C LYS A 48 -17.70 -4.61 43.53
N GLN A 49 -17.08 -5.81 43.69
CA GLN A 49 -16.31 -6.55 42.65
C GLN A 49 -15.17 -5.69 42.09
N ARG A 50 -14.51 -4.91 42.93
CA ARG A 50 -13.44 -3.97 42.61
C ARG A 50 -12.43 -3.92 43.77
N LEU A 51 -11.23 -3.41 43.45
CA LEU A 51 -10.26 -3.11 44.49
C LEU A 51 -10.61 -1.82 45.21
N VAL A 52 -10.39 -1.81 46.56
CA VAL A 52 -10.59 -0.63 47.44
C VAL A 52 -9.32 0.22 47.47
N GLY A 53 -9.50 1.53 47.61
CA GLY A 53 -8.39 2.48 47.76
C GLY A 53 -8.01 3.18 46.46
N LYS A 54 -7.02 4.11 46.56
CA LYS A 54 -6.52 4.95 45.45
C LYS A 54 -5.12 4.56 44.99
N SER A 55 -4.65 3.33 45.30
CA SER A 55 -3.35 2.84 44.88
C SER A 55 -3.26 2.71 43.37
N ALA A 56 -2.06 2.81 42.80
CA ALA A 56 -1.83 2.57 41.39
C ALA A 56 -2.32 1.18 40.92
N GLU A 57 -2.20 0.16 41.78
CA GLU A 57 -2.73 -1.18 41.54
C GLU A 57 -4.27 -1.17 41.45
N ALA A 58 -4.95 -0.50 42.42
CA ALA A 58 -6.40 -0.42 42.38
C ALA A 58 -6.91 0.33 41.17
N ALA A 59 -6.27 1.43 40.77
CA ALA A 59 -6.63 2.19 39.59
C ALA A 59 -6.42 1.35 38.31
N SER A 60 -5.29 0.69 38.15
CA SER A 60 -4.97 -0.13 36.99
C SER A 60 -5.94 -1.29 36.82
N VAL A 61 -6.16 -2.08 37.87
CA VAL A 61 -7.05 -3.25 37.81
C VAL A 61 -8.51 -2.82 37.63
N ASN A 62 -8.98 -1.80 38.35
CA ASN A 62 -10.37 -1.34 38.20
C ASN A 62 -10.64 -0.79 36.80
N ASN A 63 -9.72 -0.01 36.22
CA ASN A 63 -9.83 0.45 34.83
C ASN A 63 -9.92 -0.70 33.83
N GLU A 64 -9.16 -1.78 34.02
CA GLU A 64 -9.21 -2.96 33.16
C GLU A 64 -10.55 -3.69 33.29
N LEU A 65 -11.06 -3.85 34.51
CA LEU A 65 -12.37 -4.46 34.75
C LEU A 65 -13.52 -3.62 34.15
N ASP A 66 -13.42 -2.29 34.22
CA ASP A 66 -14.40 -1.39 33.61
C ASP A 66 -14.38 -1.49 32.08
N ARG A 67 -13.20 -1.56 31.47
CA ARG A 67 -13.04 -1.84 30.01
C ARG A 67 -13.68 -3.16 29.61
N LEU A 68 -13.41 -4.22 30.37
CA LEU A 68 -14.00 -5.54 30.11
C LEU A 68 -15.53 -5.51 30.25
N GLN A 69 -16.05 -4.82 31.26
CA GLN A 69 -17.49 -4.67 31.46
C GLN A 69 -18.16 -3.96 30.29
N VAL A 70 -17.58 -2.84 29.83
CA VAL A 70 -18.06 -2.11 28.66
C VAL A 70 -18.03 -2.99 27.39
N SER A 71 -16.94 -3.73 27.18
CA SER A 71 -16.79 -4.63 26.03
C SER A 71 -17.82 -5.74 26.02
N VAL A 72 -18.02 -6.42 27.16
CA VAL A 72 -19.02 -7.48 27.31
C VAL A 72 -20.43 -6.97 27.06
N CYS A 73 -20.80 -5.81 27.64
CA CYS A 73 -22.13 -5.20 27.44
C CYS A 73 -22.39 -4.84 25.97
N LYS A 74 -21.43 -4.18 25.31
CA LYS A 74 -21.57 -3.79 23.89
C LYS A 74 -21.67 -4.98 22.96
N VAL A 75 -20.88 -6.03 23.18
CA VAL A 75 -20.98 -7.27 22.39
C VAL A 75 -22.33 -7.95 22.59
N TYR A 76 -22.83 -8.00 23.81
CA TYR A 76 -24.14 -8.55 24.10
C TYR A 76 -25.27 -7.76 23.40
N GLU A 77 -25.26 -6.44 23.48
CA GLU A 77 -26.23 -5.57 22.78
C GLU A 77 -26.15 -5.72 21.25
N MET A 78 -24.93 -5.86 20.72
CA MET A 78 -24.72 -6.11 19.28
C MET A 78 -25.31 -7.44 18.84
N LEU A 79 -25.13 -8.49 19.64
CA LEU A 79 -25.70 -9.80 19.37
C LEU A 79 -27.24 -9.79 19.42
N LEU A 80 -27.81 -9.07 20.38
CA LEU A 80 -29.27 -8.90 20.46
C LEU A 80 -29.86 -8.20 19.23
N LYS A 81 -29.15 -7.21 18.68
CA LYS A 81 -29.59 -6.49 17.47
C LYS A 81 -29.43 -7.29 16.17
N LYS A 82 -28.50 -8.26 16.13
CA LYS A 82 -28.19 -9.05 14.92
C LYS A 82 -28.94 -10.36 14.80
N SER A 83 -29.50 -10.90 15.89
CA SER A 83 -30.04 -12.27 15.89
C SER A 83 -31.50 -12.30 16.35
N ASN A 84 -32.35 -12.93 15.54
CA ASN A 84 -33.69 -13.40 15.98
C ASN A 84 -33.60 -14.68 16.86
N VAL A 85 -32.39 -15.09 17.27
CA VAL A 85 -32.10 -16.30 18.05
C VAL A 85 -31.57 -15.90 19.43
N SER A 86 -31.91 -16.69 20.47
CA SER A 86 -31.46 -16.45 21.85
C SER A 86 -29.92 -16.43 21.96
N VAL A 87 -29.36 -15.33 22.44
CA VAL A 87 -27.92 -15.15 22.68
C VAL A 87 -27.48 -16.06 23.84
N ARG A 88 -26.33 -16.74 23.72
CA ARG A 88 -25.71 -17.54 24.79
C ARG A 88 -24.46 -16.86 25.35
N ALA A 89 -24.11 -17.18 26.60
CA ALA A 89 -22.94 -16.62 27.28
C ALA A 89 -21.62 -16.95 26.57
N GLU A 90 -21.51 -18.15 25.98
CA GLU A 90 -20.35 -18.60 25.20
C GLU A 90 -20.11 -17.70 23.99
N GLN A 91 -21.17 -17.33 23.27
CA GLN A 91 -21.06 -16.44 22.09
C GLN A 91 -20.56 -15.05 22.47
N VAL A 92 -20.99 -14.54 23.64
CA VAL A 92 -20.49 -13.25 24.15
C VAL A 92 -19.00 -13.36 24.49
N LYS A 93 -18.60 -14.42 25.20
CA LYS A 93 -17.20 -14.68 25.55
C LYS A 93 -16.34 -14.83 24.30
N GLU A 94 -16.80 -15.62 23.32
CA GLU A 94 -16.10 -15.83 22.05
C GLU A 94 -15.82 -14.53 21.31
N LEU A 95 -16.79 -13.63 21.27
CA LEU A 95 -16.62 -12.35 20.59
C LEU A 95 -15.78 -11.35 21.40
N VAL A 96 -15.88 -11.36 22.74
CA VAL A 96 -15.10 -10.47 23.61
C VAL A 96 -13.62 -10.86 23.67
N PHE A 97 -13.33 -12.17 23.76
CA PHE A 97 -11.98 -12.67 23.99
C PHE A 97 -11.34 -13.33 22.76
N GLY A 98 -12.07 -13.45 21.66
CA GLY A 98 -11.55 -14.07 20.44
C GLY A 98 -11.23 -15.57 20.57
N LEU A 99 -11.78 -16.26 21.59
CA LEU A 99 -11.37 -17.62 21.92
C LEU A 99 -12.53 -18.59 21.90
N ASN A 100 -12.66 -19.36 20.83
CA ASN A 100 -12.94 -20.79 20.97
C ASN A 100 -11.61 -21.52 21.24
N SER A 101 -11.58 -22.42 22.19
CA SER A 101 -10.48 -23.32 22.46
C SER A 101 -10.17 -24.16 21.20
N GLY A 102 -9.36 -23.59 20.28
CA GLY A 102 -8.96 -24.23 19.04
C GLY A 102 -8.92 -23.32 17.81
N SER A 103 -9.66 -22.21 17.74
CA SER A 103 -9.58 -21.31 16.59
C SER A 103 -8.67 -20.11 16.89
N GLN A 104 -7.57 -20.02 16.17
CA GLN A 104 -6.66 -18.87 16.23
C GLN A 104 -7.35 -17.63 15.68
N GLY A 105 -7.08 -16.44 16.25
CA GLY A 105 -7.67 -15.18 15.86
C GLY A 105 -7.20 -14.66 14.50
N LEU A 106 -7.94 -13.73 13.93
CA LEU A 106 -7.61 -13.07 12.65
C LEU A 106 -6.24 -12.37 12.72
N LEU A 107 -5.95 -11.66 13.83
CA LEU A 107 -4.66 -10.98 14.00
C LEU A 107 -3.51 -11.96 14.20
N HIS A 108 -3.75 -13.10 14.87
CA HIS A 108 -2.77 -14.17 14.99
C HIS A 108 -2.37 -14.71 13.60
N HIS A 109 -3.35 -15.00 12.75
CA HIS A 109 -3.10 -15.45 11.37
C HIS A 109 -2.45 -14.36 10.51
N ALA A 110 -2.78 -13.09 10.75
CA ALA A 110 -2.08 -11.99 10.09
C ALA A 110 -0.60 -11.94 10.48
N ASP A 111 -0.27 -12.15 11.75
CA ASP A 111 1.11 -12.19 12.25
C ASP A 111 1.88 -13.41 11.67
N GLU A 112 1.27 -14.59 11.60
CA GLU A 112 1.86 -15.77 10.92
C GLU A 112 2.13 -15.51 9.42
N TYR A 113 1.14 -14.90 8.73
CA TYR A 113 1.28 -14.55 7.31
C TYR A 113 2.44 -13.55 7.08
N ILE A 114 2.55 -12.54 7.96
CA ILE A 114 3.63 -11.54 7.92
C ILE A 114 4.99 -12.20 8.19
N ASN A 115 5.08 -13.12 9.13
CA ASN A 115 6.34 -13.83 9.45
C ASN A 115 6.82 -14.66 8.25
N ARG A 116 5.93 -15.45 7.64
CA ARG A 116 6.25 -16.18 6.39
C ARG A 116 6.63 -15.27 5.24
N PHE A 117 5.99 -14.09 5.14
CA PHE A 117 6.36 -13.10 4.13
C PHE A 117 7.75 -12.52 4.40
N ARG A 118 8.10 -12.28 5.67
CA ARG A 118 9.42 -11.75 6.09
C ARG A 118 10.57 -12.67 5.71
N GLU A 119 10.40 -13.99 5.87
CA GLU A 119 11.41 -15.00 5.49
C GLU A 119 11.76 -14.99 4.00
N ARG A 120 10.87 -14.45 3.16
CA ARG A 120 11.03 -14.37 1.72
C ARG A 120 11.51 -13.00 1.23
N VAL A 121 11.73 -12.04 2.13
CA VAL A 121 12.26 -10.71 1.76
C VAL A 121 13.70 -10.86 1.28
N GLY A 122 13.99 -10.25 0.12
CA GLY A 122 15.29 -10.39 -0.56
C GLY A 122 15.38 -11.60 -1.52
N ILE A 123 14.44 -12.55 -1.44
CA ILE A 123 14.36 -13.68 -2.39
C ILE A 123 13.36 -13.30 -3.52
N ASP A 124 12.07 -13.17 -3.18
CA ASP A 124 10.99 -12.86 -4.14
C ASP A 124 9.99 -11.85 -3.58
N ARG A 125 10.25 -11.31 -2.38
CA ARG A 125 9.42 -10.31 -1.70
C ARG A 125 10.21 -9.05 -1.40
N SER A 126 9.53 -7.89 -1.50
CA SER A 126 10.15 -6.60 -1.21
C SER A 126 9.95 -6.18 0.25
N GLU A 127 10.97 -5.56 0.84
CA GLU A 127 10.90 -4.99 2.19
C GLU A 127 9.80 -3.91 2.29
N ARG A 128 9.61 -3.12 1.21
CA ARG A 128 8.52 -2.13 1.14
C ARG A 128 7.15 -2.77 1.37
N ARG A 129 6.89 -3.93 0.76
CA ARG A 129 5.62 -4.65 0.93
C ARG A 129 5.47 -5.19 2.35
N LEU A 130 6.55 -5.64 2.97
CA LEU A 130 6.56 -6.05 4.38
C LEU A 130 6.18 -4.88 5.29
N LYS A 131 6.77 -3.70 5.11
CA LYS A 131 6.40 -2.48 5.86
C LYS A 131 4.91 -2.13 5.71
N CYS A 132 4.36 -2.28 4.50
CA CYS A 132 2.93 -2.09 4.27
C CYS A 132 2.07 -3.11 5.01
N LEU A 133 2.46 -4.39 5.03
CA LEU A 133 1.74 -5.45 5.76
C LEU A 133 1.75 -5.21 7.28
N LEU A 134 2.87 -4.79 7.84
CA LEU A 134 2.98 -4.42 9.26
C LEU A 134 2.06 -3.25 9.62
N LEU A 135 2.00 -2.24 8.75
CA LEU A 135 1.11 -1.10 8.93
C LEU A 135 -0.36 -1.50 8.79
N PHE A 136 -0.70 -2.34 7.81
CA PHE A 136 -2.04 -2.92 7.66
C PHE A 136 -2.47 -3.67 8.92
N ARG A 137 -1.63 -4.56 9.46
CA ARG A 137 -1.90 -5.29 10.69
C ARG A 137 -2.21 -4.36 11.86
N LYS A 138 -1.45 -3.25 11.99
CA LYS A 138 -1.69 -2.20 12.99
C LYS A 138 -3.05 -1.52 12.83
N HIS A 139 -3.45 -1.23 11.58
CA HIS A 139 -4.77 -0.67 11.28
C HIS A 139 -5.90 -1.65 11.55
N LEU A 140 -5.72 -2.93 11.19
CA LEU A 140 -6.69 -3.99 11.46
C LEU A 140 -6.94 -4.14 12.98
N ALA A 141 -5.89 -4.16 13.80
CA ALA A 141 -6.03 -4.22 15.26
C ALA A 141 -6.78 -3.00 15.82
N LYS A 142 -6.48 -1.78 15.33
CA LYS A 142 -7.18 -0.57 15.73
C LYS A 142 -8.66 -0.61 15.33
N PHE A 143 -8.97 -1.13 14.14
CA PHE A 143 -10.33 -1.32 13.68
C PHE A 143 -11.12 -2.27 14.59
N LEU A 144 -10.57 -3.44 14.93
CA LEU A 144 -11.26 -4.40 15.79
C LEU A 144 -11.57 -3.80 17.17
N ARG A 145 -10.63 -3.06 17.74
CA ARG A 145 -10.85 -2.34 19.00
C ARG A 145 -11.91 -1.24 18.89
N HIS A 146 -11.88 -0.47 17.80
CA HIS A 146 -12.80 0.63 17.59
C HIS A 146 -14.22 0.16 17.30
N ARG A 147 -14.39 -0.80 16.39
CA ARG A 147 -15.71 -1.21 15.88
C ARG A 147 -16.37 -2.30 16.73
N TYR A 148 -15.56 -3.25 17.22
CA TYR A 148 -16.04 -4.43 17.93
C TYR A 148 -15.64 -4.47 19.40
N HIS A 149 -14.79 -3.54 19.87
CA HIS A 149 -14.29 -3.47 21.25
C HIS A 149 -13.59 -4.73 21.74
N VAL A 150 -12.91 -5.42 20.83
CA VAL A 150 -12.16 -6.66 21.10
C VAL A 150 -10.73 -6.53 20.60
N ASP A 151 -9.80 -7.29 21.20
CA ASP A 151 -8.40 -7.32 20.77
C ASP A 151 -8.19 -8.17 19.50
N ASP A 152 -8.97 -9.23 19.33
CA ASP A 152 -8.95 -10.09 18.15
C ASP A 152 -10.32 -10.78 17.98
N ILE A 153 -10.59 -11.35 16.81
CA ILE A 153 -11.79 -12.13 16.49
C ILE A 153 -11.42 -13.48 15.92
N PRO A 154 -12.25 -14.53 16.12
CA PRO A 154 -12.08 -15.79 15.40
C PRO A 154 -12.02 -15.54 13.89
N VAL A 155 -11.10 -16.18 13.20
CA VAL A 155 -10.89 -15.94 11.76
C VAL A 155 -12.12 -16.29 10.92
N GLN A 156 -12.96 -17.22 11.37
CA GLN A 156 -14.23 -17.58 10.73
C GLN A 156 -15.25 -16.43 10.71
N LYS A 157 -15.04 -15.39 11.54
CA LYS A 157 -15.86 -14.18 11.57
C LYS A 157 -15.38 -13.11 10.60
N ALA A 158 -14.31 -13.37 9.87
CA ALA A 158 -13.81 -12.48 8.81
C ALA A 158 -14.67 -12.65 7.54
N ASP A 159 -15.93 -12.26 7.64
CA ASP A 159 -16.96 -12.33 6.58
C ASP A 159 -17.06 -11.04 5.75
N THR A 160 -17.98 -11.01 4.80
CA THR A 160 -18.24 -9.83 3.95
C THR A 160 -18.71 -8.62 4.77
N ALA A 161 -19.39 -8.83 5.92
CA ALA A 161 -19.83 -7.74 6.78
C ALA A 161 -18.63 -7.06 7.42
N LEU A 162 -17.64 -7.81 7.93
CA LEU A 162 -16.38 -7.27 8.46
C LEU A 162 -15.62 -6.47 7.39
N ILE A 163 -15.59 -6.92 6.13
CA ILE A 163 -14.91 -6.19 5.04
C ILE A 163 -15.58 -4.83 4.82
N LYS A 164 -16.92 -4.76 4.78
CA LYS A 164 -17.68 -3.51 4.64
C LYS A 164 -17.47 -2.58 5.84
N ASP A 165 -17.50 -3.10 7.06
CA ASP A 165 -17.24 -2.34 8.28
C ASP A 165 -15.81 -1.76 8.29
N LEU A 166 -14.81 -2.51 7.81
CA LEU A 166 -13.41 -2.05 7.68
C LEU A 166 -13.28 -0.96 6.61
N GLU A 167 -13.97 -1.10 5.48
CA GLU A 167 -13.99 -0.11 4.40
C GLU A 167 -14.60 1.21 4.89
N GLU A 168 -15.71 1.14 5.60
CA GLU A 168 -16.35 2.29 6.24
C GLU A 168 -15.44 2.97 7.28
N TYR A 169 -14.78 2.18 8.13
CA TYR A 169 -13.82 2.67 9.10
C TYR A 169 -12.65 3.41 8.44
N PHE A 170 -12.11 2.87 7.34
CA PHE A 170 -11.03 3.54 6.62
C PHE A 170 -11.49 4.87 6.00
N ALA A 171 -12.70 4.92 5.47
CA ALA A 171 -13.25 6.14 4.87
C ALA A 171 -13.60 7.20 5.93
N LYS A 172 -14.39 6.83 6.95
CA LYS A 172 -14.95 7.80 7.92
C LYS A 172 -14.00 8.13 9.05
N GLU A 173 -13.40 7.11 9.69
CA GLU A 173 -12.60 7.33 10.91
C GLU A 173 -11.12 7.63 10.59
N LYS A 174 -10.61 7.14 9.46
CA LYS A 174 -9.22 7.39 9.04
C LYS A 174 -9.08 8.45 7.97
N GLY A 175 -10.16 8.81 7.28
CA GLY A 175 -10.12 9.75 6.17
C GLY A 175 -9.21 9.28 5.02
N PHE A 176 -9.08 7.98 4.83
CA PHE A 176 -8.22 7.46 3.77
C PHE A 176 -8.85 7.68 2.40
N LYS A 177 -8.01 8.07 1.44
CA LYS A 177 -8.41 8.10 0.03
C LYS A 177 -8.71 6.69 -0.45
N LEU A 178 -9.60 6.56 -1.45
CA LEU A 178 -10.08 5.30 -2.00
C LEU A 178 -8.94 4.31 -2.29
N ASN A 179 -7.89 4.73 -3.01
CA ASN A 179 -6.76 3.86 -3.35
C ASN A 179 -5.92 3.41 -2.14
N THR A 180 -5.87 4.20 -1.08
CA THR A 180 -5.21 3.79 0.18
C THR A 180 -6.01 2.69 0.87
N SER A 181 -7.33 2.87 0.98
CA SER A 181 -8.25 1.85 1.52
C SER A 181 -8.22 0.57 0.69
N ALA A 182 -8.30 0.69 -0.64
CA ALA A 182 -8.20 -0.43 -1.57
C ALA A 182 -6.87 -1.21 -1.41
N GLY A 183 -5.76 -0.51 -1.18
CA GLY A 183 -4.47 -1.13 -0.90
C GLY A 183 -4.49 -1.99 0.37
N TYR A 184 -5.09 -1.53 1.47
CA TYR A 184 -5.26 -2.31 2.69
C TYR A 184 -6.25 -3.46 2.53
N LEU A 185 -7.37 -3.25 1.83
CA LEU A 185 -8.32 -4.32 1.51
C LEU A 185 -7.68 -5.42 0.66
N THR A 186 -6.80 -5.07 -0.28
CA THR A 186 -6.02 -6.05 -1.06
C THR A 186 -5.09 -6.88 -0.17
N MET A 187 -4.56 -6.31 0.92
CA MET A 187 -3.74 -7.07 1.88
C MET A 187 -4.60 -8.04 2.69
N LEU A 188 -5.79 -7.61 3.14
CA LEU A 188 -6.76 -8.49 3.79
C LEU A 188 -7.21 -9.62 2.84
N ALA A 189 -7.52 -9.29 1.58
CA ALA A 189 -7.89 -10.27 0.57
C ALA A 189 -6.79 -11.31 0.35
N SER A 190 -5.52 -10.88 0.32
CA SER A 190 -4.36 -11.79 0.18
C SER A 190 -4.21 -12.71 1.38
N LEU A 191 -4.39 -12.20 2.61
CA LEU A 191 -4.39 -12.98 3.85
C LEU A 191 -5.51 -14.02 3.83
N LEU A 192 -6.77 -13.59 3.62
CA LEU A 192 -7.93 -14.49 3.65
C LEU A 192 -7.87 -15.52 2.51
N LYS A 193 -7.30 -15.17 1.35
CA LYS A 193 -7.07 -16.13 0.26
C LYS A 193 -6.03 -17.20 0.63
N ASP A 194 -4.98 -16.84 1.36
CA ASP A 194 -4.00 -17.80 1.90
C ASP A 194 -4.67 -18.73 2.91
N LEU A 195 -5.48 -18.20 3.82
CA LEU A 195 -6.19 -18.99 4.83
C LEU A 195 -7.22 -19.93 4.20
N HIS A 196 -7.93 -19.49 3.17
CA HIS A 196 -8.86 -20.33 2.42
C HIS A 196 -8.13 -21.47 1.69
N LYS A 197 -7.00 -21.19 1.04
CA LYS A 197 -6.16 -22.22 0.40
C LYS A 197 -5.60 -23.25 1.39
N ARG A 198 -5.43 -22.86 2.64
CA ARG A 198 -4.96 -23.74 3.74
C ARG A 198 -6.12 -24.43 4.48
N HIS A 199 -7.35 -24.26 4.01
CA HIS A 199 -8.56 -24.81 4.62
C HIS A 199 -8.78 -24.37 6.09
N ILE A 200 -8.30 -23.16 6.45
CA ILE A 200 -8.54 -22.57 7.79
C ILE A 200 -9.90 -21.85 7.80
N ILE A 201 -10.32 -21.31 6.66
CA ILE A 201 -11.66 -20.79 6.43
C ILE A 201 -12.29 -21.49 5.22
N ASP A 202 -13.56 -21.80 5.31
CA ASP A 202 -14.30 -22.56 4.27
C ASP A 202 -14.69 -21.65 3.09
N ILE A 203 -15.05 -20.40 3.37
CA ILE A 203 -15.55 -19.46 2.38
C ILE A 203 -14.57 -18.29 2.27
N TYR A 204 -14.18 -17.94 1.03
CA TYR A 204 -13.41 -16.74 0.74
C TYR A 204 -14.31 -15.52 0.62
N PRO A 205 -14.29 -14.56 1.59
CA PRO A 205 -15.31 -13.50 1.66
C PRO A 205 -15.28 -12.50 0.50
N PHE A 206 -14.15 -12.37 -0.19
CA PHE A 206 -14.01 -11.46 -1.34
C PHE A 206 -14.61 -12.01 -2.65
N ILE A 207 -15.22 -13.20 -2.67
CA ILE A 207 -16.00 -13.66 -3.83
C ILE A 207 -17.17 -12.70 -4.09
N ALA A 208 -17.84 -12.24 -3.02
CA ALA A 208 -19.00 -11.35 -3.08
C ALA A 208 -18.66 -9.87 -2.89
N HIS A 209 -17.36 -9.51 -2.81
CA HIS A 209 -16.92 -8.14 -2.58
C HIS A 209 -15.77 -7.74 -3.53
N SER A 210 -16.04 -6.78 -4.40
CA SER A 210 -15.04 -6.22 -5.31
C SER A 210 -14.37 -4.98 -4.70
N ILE A 211 -13.04 -4.96 -4.70
CA ILE A 211 -12.26 -3.81 -4.24
C ILE A 211 -12.28 -2.75 -5.34
N ARG A 212 -12.81 -1.56 -5.02
CA ARG A 212 -12.86 -0.43 -5.95
C ARG A 212 -11.53 0.33 -5.94
N TRP A 213 -11.06 0.67 -7.14
CA TRP A 213 -9.89 1.51 -7.34
C TRP A 213 -10.29 2.74 -8.13
N ASP A 214 -9.77 3.89 -7.73
CA ASP A 214 -9.81 5.08 -8.56
C ASP A 214 -8.64 5.01 -9.55
N VAL A 215 -8.98 4.82 -10.82
CA VAL A 215 -8.01 4.85 -11.93
C VAL A 215 -7.93 6.31 -12.36
N GLY A 216 -7.21 7.11 -11.56
CA GLY A 216 -6.98 8.52 -11.92
C GLY A 216 -6.29 8.65 -13.29
N THR A 217 -6.58 9.75 -13.99
CA THR A 217 -5.89 10.09 -15.24
C THR A 217 -4.38 10.24 -14.98
N PRO A 218 -3.52 9.65 -15.83
CA PRO A 218 -2.07 9.79 -15.71
C PRO A 218 -1.68 11.27 -15.78
N ARG A 219 -0.93 11.73 -14.78
CA ARG A 219 -0.41 13.09 -14.77
C ARG A 219 0.87 13.15 -15.57
N TYR A 220 0.89 13.95 -16.62
CA TYR A 220 2.06 14.24 -17.44
C TYR A 220 2.23 15.74 -17.63
N ILE A 221 3.39 16.16 -18.09
CA ILE A 221 3.67 17.53 -18.53
C ILE A 221 3.65 17.59 -20.05
N THR A 222 3.28 18.75 -20.60
CA THR A 222 3.24 18.96 -22.05
C THR A 222 4.64 19.07 -22.63
N ARG A 223 4.76 19.02 -23.95
CA ARG A 223 6.03 19.18 -24.65
C ARG A 223 6.64 20.57 -24.39
N GLU A 224 5.80 21.60 -24.34
CA GLU A 224 6.22 22.99 -24.03
C GLU A 224 6.74 23.07 -22.59
N GLU A 225 6.12 22.36 -21.65
CA GLU A 225 6.60 22.29 -20.26
C GLU A 225 7.95 21.55 -20.16
N VAL A 226 8.15 20.47 -20.94
CA VAL A 226 9.46 19.78 -21.06
C VAL A 226 10.51 20.74 -21.61
N ASN A 227 10.19 21.47 -22.68
CA ASN A 227 11.11 22.43 -23.32
C ASN A 227 11.49 23.56 -22.35
N ARG A 228 10.55 24.09 -21.56
CA ARG A 228 10.85 25.11 -20.54
C ARG A 228 11.80 24.55 -19.45
N ILE A 229 11.65 23.31 -19.04
CA ILE A 229 12.57 22.68 -18.09
C ILE A 229 13.95 22.49 -18.73
N ALA A 230 14.00 22.07 -20.00
CA ALA A 230 15.26 21.89 -20.73
C ALA A 230 16.01 23.20 -20.97
N ALA A 231 15.28 24.29 -21.20
CA ALA A 231 15.84 25.64 -21.42
C ALA A 231 16.32 26.33 -20.13
N LEU A 232 16.00 25.78 -18.95
CA LEU A 232 16.40 26.40 -17.69
C LEU A 232 17.94 26.37 -17.56
N SER A 233 18.54 27.54 -17.36
CA SER A 233 19.99 27.69 -17.25
C SER A 233 20.57 27.00 -16.01
N ASP A 234 21.78 26.48 -16.12
CA ASP A 234 22.49 25.89 -14.98
C ASP A 234 22.73 26.91 -13.86
N ASN A 235 22.87 28.19 -14.20
CA ASN A 235 23.07 29.28 -13.24
C ASN A 235 21.84 29.57 -12.37
N GLU A 236 20.64 29.15 -12.82
CA GLU A 236 19.38 29.28 -12.08
C GLU A 236 19.16 28.13 -11.09
N LEU A 237 20.03 27.10 -11.16
CA LEU A 237 19.93 25.88 -10.38
C LEU A 237 21.15 25.73 -9.47
N GLN A 238 20.93 25.27 -8.24
CA GLN A 238 21.99 25.10 -7.26
C GLN A 238 22.30 23.63 -7.00
N GLY A 239 23.58 23.27 -7.08
CA GLY A 239 24.07 21.94 -6.69
C GLY A 239 23.32 20.79 -7.38
N TYR A 240 22.61 19.97 -6.60
CA TYR A 240 21.90 18.80 -7.12
C TYR A 240 20.61 19.10 -7.88
N GLU A 241 20.15 20.32 -7.93
CA GLU A 241 18.93 20.70 -8.69
C GLU A 241 19.17 20.51 -10.19
N GLN A 242 20.35 20.89 -10.68
CA GLN A 242 20.77 20.68 -12.06
C GLN A 242 20.76 19.18 -12.42
N VAL A 243 21.36 18.34 -11.57
CA VAL A 243 21.35 16.89 -11.78
C VAL A 243 19.93 16.35 -11.75
N SER A 244 19.10 16.82 -10.81
CA SER A 244 17.69 16.39 -10.72
C SER A 244 16.87 16.76 -11.96
N ARG A 245 17.11 17.96 -12.54
CA ARG A 245 16.53 18.39 -13.82
C ARG A 245 16.94 17.44 -14.93
N ASP A 246 18.23 17.19 -15.09
CA ASP A 246 18.76 16.39 -16.18
C ASP A 246 18.31 14.93 -16.08
N MET A 247 18.26 14.36 -14.86
CA MET A 247 17.74 13.00 -14.66
C MET A 247 16.24 12.90 -14.94
N PHE A 248 15.47 13.95 -14.63
CA PHE A 248 14.05 14.03 -14.98
C PHE A 248 13.87 14.09 -16.51
N LEU A 249 14.62 14.96 -17.19
CA LEU A 249 14.61 15.06 -18.65
C LEU A 249 15.06 13.74 -19.29
N PHE A 250 16.09 13.09 -18.79
CA PHE A 250 16.51 11.78 -19.25
C PHE A 250 15.37 10.77 -19.18
N SER A 251 14.61 10.76 -18.07
CA SER A 251 13.43 9.91 -17.95
C SER A 251 12.29 10.36 -18.88
N CYS A 252 12.14 11.65 -19.20
CA CYS A 252 11.19 12.14 -20.22
C CYS A 252 11.54 11.64 -21.62
N TYR A 253 12.82 11.44 -21.94
CA TYR A 253 13.27 11.00 -23.26
C TYR A 253 13.48 9.49 -23.38
N THR A 254 13.43 8.75 -22.27
CA THR A 254 13.64 7.29 -22.27
C THR A 254 12.47 6.50 -21.69
N GLY A 255 11.59 7.11 -20.91
CA GLY A 255 10.52 6.43 -20.21
C GLY A 255 10.98 5.54 -19.07
N LEU A 256 12.26 5.51 -18.71
CA LEU A 256 12.79 4.74 -17.59
C LEU A 256 12.24 5.24 -16.27
N SER A 257 11.92 4.32 -15.35
CA SER A 257 11.53 4.71 -13.99
C SER A 257 12.74 5.18 -13.19
N TYR A 258 12.52 5.88 -12.06
CA TYR A 258 13.59 6.29 -11.16
C TYR A 258 14.58 5.15 -10.86
N THR A 259 14.06 3.99 -10.45
CA THR A 259 14.89 2.83 -10.09
C THR A 259 15.68 2.29 -11.29
N ASP A 260 15.09 2.33 -12.50
CA ASP A 260 15.75 1.86 -13.72
C ASP A 260 16.85 2.85 -14.17
N VAL A 261 16.64 4.17 -14.02
CA VAL A 261 17.68 5.20 -14.25
C VAL A 261 18.81 5.05 -13.24
N TYR A 262 18.50 4.87 -11.95
CA TYR A 262 19.48 4.68 -10.89
C TYR A 262 20.42 3.50 -11.17
N HIS A 263 19.90 2.38 -11.70
CA HIS A 263 20.67 1.16 -11.98
C HIS A 263 21.08 1.05 -13.46
N LEU A 264 21.16 2.17 -14.20
CA LEU A 264 21.62 2.16 -15.57
C LEU A 264 23.15 2.07 -15.63
N THR A 265 23.67 1.08 -16.37
CA THR A 265 25.12 0.86 -16.58
C THR A 265 25.47 0.97 -18.07
N ALA A 266 26.76 1.05 -18.39
CA ALA A 266 27.25 1.06 -19.78
C ALA A 266 26.82 -0.19 -20.55
N GLU A 267 26.78 -1.36 -19.91
CA GLU A 267 26.36 -2.63 -20.50
C GLU A 267 24.92 -2.63 -21.03
N HIS A 268 24.08 -1.72 -20.51
CA HIS A 268 22.71 -1.57 -20.98
C HIS A 268 22.61 -0.75 -22.27
N ILE A 269 23.69 -0.10 -22.72
CA ILE A 269 23.74 0.67 -23.97
C ILE A 269 24.30 -0.24 -25.05
N ILE A 270 23.49 -0.61 -26.02
CA ILE A 270 23.89 -1.45 -27.16
C ILE A 270 23.76 -0.63 -28.44
N ARG A 271 24.59 -0.98 -29.45
CA ARG A 271 24.50 -0.40 -30.81
C ARG A 271 23.81 -1.41 -31.71
N GLU A 272 22.69 -0.99 -32.28
CA GLU A 272 21.89 -1.82 -33.18
C GLU A 272 21.35 -0.95 -34.34
N SER A 273 21.42 -1.45 -35.57
CA SER A 273 20.93 -0.72 -36.76
C SER A 273 21.45 0.72 -36.90
N GLY A 274 22.72 0.96 -36.53
CA GLY A 274 23.37 2.26 -36.67
C GLY A 274 23.07 3.27 -35.56
N MET A 275 22.19 2.93 -34.60
CA MET A 275 21.83 3.80 -33.49
C MET A 275 22.09 3.12 -32.13
N ASN A 276 22.21 3.91 -31.07
CA ASN A 276 22.33 3.40 -29.71
C ASN A 276 20.94 3.12 -29.14
N TRP A 277 20.84 2.04 -28.36
CA TRP A 277 19.63 1.59 -27.69
C TRP A 277 19.89 1.33 -26.22
N ILE A 278 18.88 1.56 -25.37
CA ILE A 278 18.88 1.07 -24.01
C ILE A 278 18.15 -0.28 -24.01
N ARG A 279 18.89 -1.35 -23.68
CA ARG A 279 18.33 -2.68 -23.45
C ARG A 279 18.53 -3.08 -22.01
N LYS A 280 17.49 -2.91 -21.20
CA LYS A 280 17.57 -3.08 -19.74
C LYS A 280 16.39 -3.84 -19.19
N PRO A 281 16.60 -4.90 -18.38
CA PRO A 281 15.53 -5.49 -17.59
C PRO A 281 15.08 -4.50 -16.51
N ARG A 282 13.78 -4.31 -16.37
CA ARG A 282 13.19 -3.49 -15.31
C ARG A 282 13.43 -4.11 -13.95
N ILE A 283 13.91 -3.33 -13.01
CA ILE A 283 14.13 -3.78 -11.63
C ILE A 283 12.84 -4.30 -10.96
N LYS A 284 11.68 -3.68 -11.29
CA LYS A 284 10.39 -4.04 -10.66
C LYS A 284 9.78 -5.34 -11.21
N THR A 285 9.99 -5.67 -12.48
CA THR A 285 9.22 -6.73 -13.17
C THR A 285 10.07 -7.73 -13.94
N GLY A 286 11.37 -7.47 -14.13
CA GLY A 286 12.26 -8.27 -14.96
C GLY A 286 12.03 -8.11 -16.48
N ASN A 287 10.95 -7.46 -16.91
CA ASN A 287 10.67 -7.26 -18.34
C ASN A 287 11.72 -6.35 -18.98
N ILE A 288 12.16 -6.70 -20.18
CA ILE A 288 13.17 -5.92 -20.91
C ILE A 288 12.53 -4.66 -21.50
N CYS A 289 13.09 -3.50 -21.17
CA CYS A 289 12.88 -2.25 -21.90
C CYS A 289 13.81 -2.25 -23.12
N HIS A 290 13.29 -1.86 -24.28
CA HIS A 290 14.05 -1.70 -25.51
C HIS A 290 13.76 -0.34 -26.10
N ILE A 291 14.65 0.63 -25.85
CA ILE A 291 14.38 2.06 -26.06
C ILE A 291 15.45 2.64 -26.96
N PRO A 292 15.09 3.25 -28.11
CA PRO A 292 16.05 4.00 -28.91
C PRO A 292 16.58 5.18 -28.12
N LEU A 293 17.89 5.38 -28.12
CA LEU A 293 18.52 6.45 -27.38
C LEU A 293 18.43 7.75 -28.20
N LEU A 294 17.49 8.61 -27.86
CA LEU A 294 17.31 9.90 -28.50
C LEU A 294 18.52 10.82 -28.30
N PRO A 295 18.79 11.78 -29.21
CA PRO A 295 19.93 12.69 -29.09
C PRO A 295 19.99 13.42 -27.76
N GLU A 296 18.85 13.88 -27.22
CA GLU A 296 18.75 14.59 -25.95
C GLU A 296 19.16 13.68 -24.77
N ALA A 297 18.74 12.42 -24.80
CA ALA A 297 19.14 11.45 -23.79
C ALA A 297 20.64 11.09 -23.90
N SER A 298 21.16 10.99 -25.13
CA SER A 298 22.59 10.77 -25.39
C SER A 298 23.42 11.94 -24.84
N ALA A 299 23.01 13.18 -25.09
CA ALA A 299 23.70 14.37 -24.59
C ALA A 299 23.78 14.41 -23.07
N ILE A 300 22.73 13.96 -22.37
CA ILE A 300 22.74 13.85 -20.89
C ILE A 300 23.75 12.79 -20.44
N ILE A 301 23.83 11.61 -21.10
CA ILE A 301 24.83 10.60 -20.77
C ILE A 301 26.23 11.17 -20.94
N GLU A 302 26.52 11.82 -22.09
CA GLU A 302 27.83 12.43 -22.37
C GLU A 302 28.21 13.51 -21.33
N ARG A 303 27.24 14.36 -20.95
CA ARG A 303 27.44 15.39 -19.92
C ARG A 303 27.95 14.81 -18.59
N TYR A 304 27.49 13.63 -18.21
CA TYR A 304 27.87 12.98 -16.94
C TYR A 304 28.95 11.90 -17.10
N ARG A 305 29.51 11.72 -18.29
CA ARG A 305 30.59 10.76 -18.55
C ARG A 305 31.80 11.08 -17.71
N GLY A 306 32.26 10.14 -16.91
CA GLY A 306 33.45 10.28 -16.07
C GLY A 306 33.27 11.19 -14.86
N ILE A 307 32.09 11.75 -14.62
CA ILE A 307 31.81 12.49 -13.40
C ILE A 307 31.54 11.50 -12.27
N HIS A 308 32.62 11.06 -11.63
CA HIS A 308 32.56 10.33 -10.36
C HIS A 308 32.28 11.36 -9.25
N THR A 309 31.01 11.51 -8.91
CA THR A 309 30.60 12.52 -7.94
C THR A 309 30.95 12.07 -6.53
N ARG A 310 32.11 12.49 -6.01
CA ARG A 310 32.42 12.55 -4.56
C ARG A 310 31.41 13.37 -3.75
N ALA A 311 30.47 14.03 -4.44
CA ALA A 311 29.49 14.92 -3.86
C ALA A 311 28.23 14.23 -3.36
N PHE A 312 27.96 12.97 -3.70
CA PHE A 312 26.80 12.25 -3.21
C PHE A 312 27.16 11.46 -1.95
N ARG A 313 26.44 11.66 -0.86
CA ARG A 313 26.62 10.92 0.42
C ARG A 313 26.50 9.39 0.27
N HIS A 314 25.96 8.92 -0.85
CA HIS A 314 25.91 7.52 -1.25
C HIS A 314 26.51 7.46 -2.65
N GLU A 315 27.75 6.99 -2.74
CA GLU A 315 28.33 6.66 -4.04
C GLU A 315 27.38 5.71 -4.78
N PRO A 316 27.01 6.04 -6.05
CA PRO A 316 26.35 5.04 -6.87
C PRO A 316 27.29 3.82 -6.93
N PRO A 317 26.78 2.60 -6.85
CA PRO A 317 27.61 1.41 -6.99
C PRO A 317 28.48 1.54 -8.25
N ARG A 318 29.73 1.09 -8.18
CA ARG A 318 30.69 1.19 -9.27
C ARG A 318 30.06 0.70 -10.59
N GLY A 319 30.14 1.53 -11.63
CA GLY A 319 29.64 1.19 -12.97
C GLY A 319 28.30 1.83 -13.39
N TYR A 320 27.64 2.59 -12.52
CA TYR A 320 26.41 3.30 -12.94
C TYR A 320 26.75 4.51 -13.82
N LEU A 321 25.91 4.74 -14.86
CA LEU A 321 26.13 5.80 -15.85
C LEU A 321 25.78 7.19 -15.34
N LEU A 322 24.77 7.31 -14.48
CA LEU A 322 24.14 8.58 -14.17
C LEU A 322 24.11 8.85 -12.65
N PRO A 323 24.46 10.08 -12.22
CA PRO A 323 24.56 10.45 -10.81
C PRO A 323 23.20 10.89 -10.24
N ILE A 324 22.18 10.03 -10.23
CA ILE A 324 20.86 10.41 -9.76
C ILE A 324 20.78 10.50 -8.23
N PRO A 325 20.33 11.63 -7.65
CA PRO A 325 20.11 11.76 -6.21
C PRO A 325 18.97 10.87 -5.72
N GLY A 326 18.82 10.72 -4.39
CA GLY A 326 17.71 9.98 -3.79
C GLY A 326 16.34 10.45 -4.29
N CYS A 327 15.38 9.53 -4.45
CA CYS A 327 14.07 9.82 -5.06
C CYS A 327 13.32 10.97 -4.37
N ASP A 328 13.38 11.04 -3.04
CA ASP A 328 12.73 12.11 -2.28
C ASP A 328 13.39 13.45 -2.54
N THR A 329 14.72 13.50 -2.61
CA THR A 329 15.51 14.68 -2.95
C THR A 329 15.18 15.19 -4.35
N VAL A 330 15.17 14.28 -5.35
CA VAL A 330 14.76 14.64 -6.72
C VAL A 330 13.35 15.24 -6.73
N ASN A 331 12.39 14.63 -6.04
CA ASN A 331 11.02 15.14 -5.99
C ASN A 331 10.92 16.51 -5.28
N ILE A 332 11.79 16.81 -4.31
CA ILE A 332 11.87 18.15 -3.70
C ILE A 332 12.38 19.17 -4.72
N HIS A 333 13.49 18.85 -5.43
CA HIS A 333 14.07 19.72 -6.46
C HIS A 333 13.09 19.95 -7.61
N LEU A 334 12.37 18.93 -8.06
CA LEU A 334 11.39 19.06 -9.13
C LEU A 334 10.26 20.04 -8.80
N LYS A 335 9.86 20.17 -7.53
CA LYS A 335 8.88 21.18 -7.12
C LYS A 335 9.42 22.61 -7.24
N LYS A 336 10.73 22.81 -7.00
CA LYS A 336 11.39 24.10 -7.20
C LYS A 336 11.52 24.40 -8.69
N ILE A 337 11.99 23.44 -9.49
CA ILE A 337 12.11 23.54 -10.95
C ILE A 337 10.76 23.87 -11.57
N ALA A 338 9.67 23.20 -11.14
CA ALA A 338 8.32 23.53 -11.62
C ALA A 338 7.96 24.99 -11.42
N ARG A 339 8.26 25.55 -10.22
CA ARG A 339 8.00 26.98 -9.93
C ARG A 339 8.82 27.90 -10.82
N LEU A 340 10.12 27.62 -11.01
CA LEU A 340 10.98 28.42 -11.90
C LEU A 340 10.47 28.40 -13.35
N CYS A 341 9.94 27.28 -13.82
CA CYS A 341 9.38 27.13 -15.16
C CYS A 341 7.92 27.56 -15.28
N GLY A 342 7.28 28.11 -14.24
CA GLY A 342 5.85 28.48 -14.27
C GLY A 342 4.92 27.29 -14.49
N ILE A 343 5.28 26.09 -14.01
CA ILE A 343 4.48 24.88 -14.11
C ILE A 343 3.64 24.75 -12.84
N THR A 344 2.32 24.79 -12.98
CA THR A 344 1.37 24.70 -11.84
C THR A 344 1.19 23.29 -11.31
N LYS A 345 1.52 22.27 -12.11
CA LYS A 345 1.44 20.85 -11.71
C LYS A 345 2.52 20.51 -10.69
N THR A 346 2.16 19.72 -9.68
CA THR A 346 3.15 19.16 -8.75
C THR A 346 3.98 18.10 -9.45
N LEU A 347 5.20 18.44 -9.86
CA LEU A 347 6.10 17.50 -10.53
C LEU A 347 6.55 16.39 -9.59
N THR A 348 6.57 15.17 -10.12
CA THR A 348 7.19 14.00 -9.52
C THR A 348 8.02 13.26 -10.56
N PHE A 349 9.06 12.56 -10.16
CA PHE A 349 9.91 11.86 -11.13
C PHE A 349 9.12 10.87 -12.01
N HIS A 350 8.09 10.24 -11.46
CA HIS A 350 7.27 9.29 -12.21
C HIS A 350 6.49 9.93 -13.38
N MET A 351 6.19 11.24 -13.29
CA MET A 351 5.54 11.97 -14.39
C MET A 351 6.39 12.00 -15.65
N ALA A 352 7.72 11.94 -15.55
CA ALA A 352 8.60 11.87 -16.71
C ALA A 352 8.28 10.65 -17.60
N ARG A 353 8.05 9.49 -16.99
CA ARG A 353 7.67 8.27 -17.71
C ARG A 353 6.27 8.40 -18.35
N HIS A 354 5.33 9.06 -17.68
CA HIS A 354 4.01 9.37 -18.27
C HIS A 354 4.14 10.34 -19.44
N THR A 355 5.01 11.36 -19.32
CA THR A 355 5.33 12.32 -20.37
C THR A 355 5.96 11.64 -21.58
N PHE A 356 6.92 10.72 -21.38
CA PHE A 356 7.49 9.93 -22.47
C PHE A 356 6.40 9.18 -23.24
N ALA A 357 5.55 8.45 -22.52
CA ALA A 357 4.49 7.66 -23.14
C ALA A 357 3.48 8.52 -23.90
N SER A 358 3.00 9.62 -23.28
CA SER A 358 1.95 10.46 -23.87
C SER A 358 2.50 11.45 -24.90
N GLN A 359 3.50 12.28 -24.50
CA GLN A 359 3.89 13.48 -25.23
C GLN A 359 5.09 13.31 -26.16
N ILE A 360 5.96 12.33 -25.86
CA ILE A 360 7.17 12.11 -26.67
C ILE A 360 6.96 10.99 -27.69
N THR A 361 6.04 10.05 -27.40
CA THR A 361 5.86 8.88 -28.28
C THR A 361 4.45 8.78 -28.87
N LEU A 362 3.41 8.54 -28.05
CA LEU A 362 2.07 8.30 -28.58
C LEU A 362 1.49 9.51 -29.33
N SER A 363 1.73 10.75 -28.89
CA SER A 363 1.27 11.95 -29.59
C SER A 363 1.96 12.12 -30.96
N GLU A 364 3.16 11.61 -31.12
CA GLU A 364 3.94 11.68 -32.36
C GLU A 364 3.68 10.46 -33.29
N GLY A 365 2.70 9.63 -32.95
CA GLY A 365 2.27 8.52 -33.83
C GLY A 365 3.03 7.22 -33.64
N VAL A 366 3.87 7.10 -32.59
CA VAL A 366 4.48 5.80 -32.26
C VAL A 366 3.38 4.86 -31.81
N SER A 367 3.38 3.63 -32.33
CA SER A 367 2.35 2.64 -32.02
C SER A 367 2.35 2.26 -30.52
N ILE A 368 1.19 1.96 -29.97
CA ILE A 368 1.04 1.60 -28.57
C ILE A 368 1.82 0.33 -28.21
N GLU A 369 1.96 -0.60 -29.14
CA GLU A 369 2.75 -1.82 -29.03
C GLU A 369 4.24 -1.49 -28.85
N SER A 370 4.76 -0.60 -29.69
CA SER A 370 6.14 -0.09 -29.60
C SER A 370 6.39 0.59 -28.26
N VAL A 371 5.49 1.50 -27.86
CA VAL A 371 5.59 2.18 -26.56
C VAL A 371 5.51 1.18 -25.39
N SER A 372 4.65 0.18 -25.49
CA SER A 372 4.55 -0.88 -24.48
C SER A 372 5.87 -1.67 -24.33
N LYS A 373 6.54 -1.97 -25.43
CA LYS A 373 7.88 -2.60 -25.46
C LYS A 373 8.95 -1.70 -24.88
N MET A 374 9.00 -0.42 -25.29
CA MET A 374 9.93 0.58 -24.73
C MET A 374 9.78 0.68 -23.21
N LEU A 375 8.55 0.73 -22.72
CA LEU A 375 8.24 0.81 -21.30
C LEU A 375 8.44 -0.51 -20.54
N GLY A 376 8.63 -1.65 -21.21
CA GLY A 376 8.73 -2.96 -20.58
C GLY A 376 7.44 -3.37 -19.85
N HIS A 377 6.28 -3.10 -20.45
CA HIS A 377 5.01 -3.57 -19.94
C HIS A 377 4.73 -5.00 -20.42
N SER A 378 4.27 -5.88 -19.51
CA SER A 378 3.87 -7.24 -19.87
C SER A 378 2.51 -7.30 -20.55
N GLN A 379 1.68 -6.27 -20.37
CA GLN A 379 0.33 -6.16 -20.93
C GLN A 379 0.13 -4.78 -21.54
N ILE A 380 -0.36 -4.72 -22.75
CA ILE A 380 -0.68 -3.49 -23.48
C ILE A 380 -1.69 -2.61 -22.72
N LYS A 381 -2.64 -3.25 -21.99
CA LYS A 381 -3.61 -2.54 -21.14
C LYS A 381 -2.96 -1.54 -20.18
N THR A 382 -1.74 -1.82 -19.71
CA THR A 382 -0.98 -0.88 -18.87
C THR A 382 -0.52 0.37 -19.63
N THR A 383 -0.37 0.27 -20.95
CA THR A 383 0.00 1.39 -21.82
C THR A 383 -1.22 2.17 -22.31
N GLN A 384 -2.37 1.52 -22.41
CA GLN A 384 -3.63 2.14 -22.85
C GLN A 384 -4.06 3.34 -22.00
N VAL A 385 -3.68 3.36 -20.71
CA VAL A 385 -3.96 4.50 -19.81
C VAL A 385 -3.29 5.82 -20.28
N TYR A 386 -2.30 5.74 -21.18
CA TYR A 386 -1.63 6.92 -21.78
C TYR A 386 -2.19 7.28 -23.16
N ALA A 387 -2.98 6.42 -23.76
CA ALA A 387 -3.54 6.59 -25.09
C ALA A 387 -4.86 7.36 -25.02
N GLU A 388 -4.83 8.60 -24.48
CA GLU A 388 -5.94 9.53 -24.70
C GLU A 388 -5.99 9.86 -26.20
N THR A 389 -7.06 9.43 -26.86
CA THR A 389 -7.26 9.73 -28.28
C THR A 389 -7.96 11.08 -28.37
N SER A 390 -7.19 12.15 -28.63
CA SER A 390 -7.78 13.47 -28.86
C SER A 390 -8.41 13.53 -30.27
N PRO A 391 -9.42 14.40 -30.50
CA PRO A 391 -9.99 14.61 -31.82
C PRO A 391 -8.93 14.96 -32.87
N GLU A 392 -7.90 15.74 -32.50
CA GLU A 392 -6.80 16.12 -33.38
C GLU A 392 -5.95 14.93 -33.80
N ARG A 393 -5.79 13.96 -32.91
CA ARG A 393 -5.09 12.69 -33.22
C ARG A 393 -5.91 11.84 -34.19
N ILE A 394 -7.21 11.71 -33.93
CA ILE A 394 -8.11 11.00 -34.88
C ILE A 394 -8.02 11.65 -36.24
N PHE A 395 -8.09 12.98 -36.30
CA PHE A 395 -7.98 13.71 -37.55
C PHE A 395 -6.66 13.44 -38.28
N ARG A 396 -5.51 13.54 -37.61
CA ARG A 396 -4.18 13.24 -38.19
C ARG A 396 -4.06 11.81 -38.71
N ASP A 397 -4.63 10.83 -37.99
CA ASP A 397 -4.58 9.43 -38.40
C ASP A 397 -5.48 9.20 -39.61
N VAL A 398 -6.65 9.83 -39.69
CA VAL A 398 -7.54 9.79 -40.86
C VAL A 398 -6.94 10.54 -42.06
N GLU A 399 -6.32 11.69 -41.84
CA GLU A 399 -5.69 12.49 -42.90
C GLU A 399 -4.64 11.69 -43.69
N LYS A 400 -3.90 10.79 -43.05
CA LYS A 400 -2.91 9.92 -43.72
C LYS A 400 -3.53 8.92 -44.68
N ILE A 401 -4.78 8.51 -44.48
CA ILE A 401 -5.45 7.53 -45.33
C ILE A 401 -6.30 8.18 -46.43
N ILE A 402 -6.61 9.47 -46.33
CA ILE A 402 -7.39 10.18 -47.35
C ILE A 402 -6.76 10.07 -48.75
N PRO A 403 -5.44 10.30 -48.94
CA PRO A 403 -4.80 10.15 -50.24
C PRO A 403 -4.87 8.73 -50.78
N LEU A 404 -4.74 7.74 -49.91
CA LEU A 404 -4.81 6.33 -50.29
C LEU A 404 -6.22 5.94 -50.76
N ILE A 405 -7.26 6.41 -50.10
CA ILE A 405 -8.66 6.18 -50.50
C ILE A 405 -8.94 6.87 -51.83
N ALA A 406 -8.42 8.07 -52.05
CA ALA A 406 -8.59 8.80 -53.31
C ALA A 406 -7.99 8.03 -54.51
N GLN A 407 -6.84 7.37 -54.31
CA GLN A 407 -6.22 6.53 -55.37
C GLN A 407 -7.11 5.34 -55.77
N TYR A 408 -7.78 4.72 -54.81
CA TYR A 408 -8.72 3.59 -55.07
C TYR A 408 -9.95 4.02 -55.85
N ARG A 409 -10.38 5.28 -55.80
CA ARG A 409 -11.51 5.83 -56.59
C ARG A 409 -11.17 6.15 -58.02
N LEU A 410 -9.87 6.34 -58.34
CA LEU A 410 -9.41 6.70 -59.68
C LEU A 410 -9.07 5.45 -60.53
N THR A 411 -9.07 4.25 -59.93
CA THR A 411 -8.73 2.98 -60.60
C THR A 411 -9.94 2.06 -60.84
N ASN A 412 -11.15 2.49 -60.47
CA ASN A 412 -12.44 1.90 -60.78
C ASN A 412 -13.33 2.89 -61.55
#